data_53c536f4de99a949f740f3994631c7b3
#
_entry.id   53c536f4de99a949f740f3994631c7b3
#
_cell.length_a   1.000
_cell.length_b   1.000
_cell.length_c   1.000
_cell.angle_alpha   90.00
_cell.angle_beta   90.00
_cell.angle_gamma   90.00
#
_symmetry.space_group_name_H-M   'P 1'
#
loop_
_entity.id
_entity.type
_entity.pdbx_description
1 polymer ?
#
loop_
_entity_poly.entity_id
_entity_poly.type
_entity_poly.pdbx_seq_one_letter_code
_entity_poly.pdbx_strand_id
1 'polypeptide(L)'
;REPGLAFVARACDFYHVSADFLLGRTNSRDGSIIEAAELYDASDEKGTLKGSILATLQKKLVVNTTGVLFDLLGKCGDRTAITAAGDYLSTALYTLLRHFYRRGGGNEDFFAPDAVDFDAGVVDAAMLRSRASYLRALAEAEKLPELSSDDLTAAPGLGQSTAQVVHNVDELAGKR
;
A
#
# COMPACT_ATOMS: atom_id res chain seq x y z
N ARG A 1 5.03 -0.14 -32.39
CA ARG A 1 4.05 -1.07 -31.77
C ARG A 1 4.58 -1.44 -30.41
N GLU A 2 3.86 -1.09 -29.38
CA GLU A 2 4.20 -1.51 -28.03
C GLU A 2 3.98 -3.03 -27.88
N PRO A 3 4.88 -3.75 -27.18
CA PRO A 3 4.71 -5.17 -26.93
C PRO A 3 3.47 -5.40 -26.04
N GLY A 4 2.63 -6.33 -26.44
CA GLY A 4 1.45 -6.70 -25.65
C GLY A 4 1.82 -7.43 -24.36
N LEU A 5 0.95 -7.37 -23.35
CA LEU A 5 1.15 -7.96 -22.02
C LEU A 5 1.56 -9.46 -22.07
N ALA A 6 0.97 -10.23 -22.99
CA ALA A 6 1.31 -11.63 -23.20
C ALA A 6 2.76 -11.84 -23.72
N PHE A 7 3.34 -10.85 -24.38
CA PHE A 7 4.74 -10.89 -24.79
C PHE A 7 5.66 -10.60 -23.60
N VAL A 8 5.31 -9.60 -22.79
CA VAL A 8 6.07 -9.25 -21.58
C VAL A 8 6.09 -10.42 -20.61
N ALA A 9 4.95 -11.06 -20.36
CA ALA A 9 4.86 -12.24 -19.49
C ALA A 9 5.78 -13.37 -19.98
N ARG A 10 5.71 -13.74 -21.28
CA ARG A 10 6.59 -14.78 -21.85
C ARG A 10 8.08 -14.42 -21.82
N ALA A 11 8.41 -13.14 -21.95
CA ALA A 11 9.79 -12.69 -21.83
C ALA A 11 10.28 -12.80 -20.38
N CYS A 12 9.44 -12.46 -19.38
CA CYS A 12 9.76 -12.65 -17.97
C CYS A 12 10.03 -14.13 -17.64
N ASP A 13 9.15 -15.02 -18.10
CA ASP A 13 9.29 -16.47 -17.91
C ASP A 13 10.57 -17.02 -18.57
N PHE A 14 10.83 -16.59 -19.80
CA PHE A 14 11.99 -17.09 -20.57
C PHE A 14 13.33 -16.63 -19.99
N TYR A 15 13.40 -15.38 -19.52
CA TYR A 15 14.63 -14.81 -18.96
C TYR A 15 14.75 -14.96 -17.44
N HIS A 16 13.74 -15.55 -16.78
CA HIS A 16 13.65 -15.66 -15.31
C HIS A 16 13.88 -14.32 -14.62
N VAL A 17 13.19 -13.29 -15.09
CA VAL A 17 13.27 -11.93 -14.56
C VAL A 17 11.88 -11.40 -14.25
N SER A 18 11.78 -10.48 -13.28
CA SER A 18 10.51 -9.82 -12.98
C SER A 18 10.09 -8.85 -14.08
N ALA A 19 8.80 -8.58 -14.19
CA ALA A 19 8.28 -7.57 -15.11
C ALA A 19 8.86 -6.18 -14.79
N ASP A 20 9.08 -5.86 -13.52
CA ASP A 20 9.67 -4.60 -13.08
C ASP A 20 11.15 -4.48 -13.49
N PHE A 21 11.89 -5.58 -13.48
CA PHE A 21 13.25 -5.62 -14.03
C PHE A 21 13.25 -5.39 -15.54
N LEU A 22 12.36 -6.06 -16.26
CA LEU A 22 12.25 -5.94 -17.73
C LEU A 22 11.82 -4.51 -18.16
N LEU A 23 11.02 -3.84 -17.32
CA LEU A 23 10.55 -2.48 -17.53
C LEU A 23 11.52 -1.41 -16.99
N GLY A 24 12.68 -1.81 -16.46
CA GLY A 24 13.70 -0.89 -15.94
C GLY A 24 13.33 -0.20 -14.63
N ARG A 25 12.36 -0.75 -13.88
CA ARG A 25 11.86 -0.20 -12.62
C ARG A 25 12.62 -0.70 -11.39
N THR A 26 13.37 -1.78 -11.51
CA THR A 26 14.24 -2.32 -10.47
C THR A 26 15.53 -2.85 -11.07
N ASN A 27 16.63 -2.72 -10.34
CA ASN A 27 17.92 -3.30 -10.70
C ASN A 27 18.10 -4.74 -10.16
N SER A 28 17.14 -5.23 -9.39
CA SER A 28 17.18 -6.58 -8.84
C SER A 28 16.67 -7.58 -9.88
N ARG A 29 17.57 -8.44 -10.35
CA ARG A 29 17.25 -9.49 -11.32
C ARG A 29 16.30 -10.54 -10.74
N ASP A 30 16.40 -10.77 -9.44
CA ASP A 30 15.60 -11.71 -8.64
C ASP A 30 14.45 -11.01 -7.93
N GLY A 31 14.16 -9.75 -8.32
CA GLY A 31 13.01 -9.00 -7.83
C GLY A 31 11.76 -9.81 -8.11
N SER A 32 11.15 -10.28 -7.05
CA SER A 32 9.85 -10.93 -6.96
C SER A 32 9.14 -11.13 -8.28
N ILE A 33 9.11 -12.33 -8.72
CA ILE A 33 8.15 -12.79 -9.72
C ILE A 33 6.76 -12.61 -9.06
N ILE A 34 6.11 -11.49 -9.37
CA ILE A 34 4.66 -11.47 -9.28
C ILE A 34 4.24 -12.41 -10.40
N GLU A 35 3.84 -13.61 -10.06
CA GLU A 35 3.40 -14.58 -11.06
C GLU A 35 2.30 -13.93 -11.91
N ALA A 36 2.38 -14.12 -13.23
CA ALA A 36 1.37 -13.59 -14.15
C ALA A 36 -0.06 -14.06 -13.74
N ALA A 37 -0.19 -15.21 -13.10
CA ALA A 37 -1.40 -15.72 -12.47
C ALA A 37 -1.92 -14.79 -11.36
N GLU A 38 -1.06 -14.26 -10.49
CA GLU A 38 -1.47 -13.32 -9.43
C GLU A 38 -1.89 -11.94 -9.96
N LEU A 39 -1.37 -11.53 -11.11
CA LEU A 39 -1.85 -10.35 -11.84
C LEU A 39 -3.22 -10.61 -12.50
N TYR A 40 -3.48 -11.84 -12.92
CA TYR A 40 -4.75 -12.25 -13.52
C TYR A 40 -5.86 -12.44 -12.48
N ASP A 41 -5.58 -13.04 -11.33
CA ASP A 41 -6.57 -13.25 -10.27
C ASP A 41 -7.12 -11.94 -9.70
N ALA A 42 -6.32 -10.88 -9.65
CA ALA A 42 -6.81 -9.56 -9.22
C ALA A 42 -7.74 -8.90 -10.26
N SER A 43 -7.77 -9.39 -11.51
CA SER A 43 -8.65 -8.88 -12.57
C SER A 43 -9.99 -9.63 -12.69
N ASP A 44 -10.08 -10.83 -12.11
CA ASP A 44 -11.25 -11.72 -12.24
C ASP A 44 -12.27 -11.57 -11.09
N GLU A 45 -11.96 -10.82 -10.03
CA GLU A 45 -12.98 -10.46 -9.05
C GLU A 45 -14.04 -9.57 -9.71
N LYS A 46 -15.22 -10.14 -9.95
CA LYS A 46 -16.40 -9.44 -10.44
C LYS A 46 -16.70 -8.24 -9.56
N GLY A 47 -16.41 -7.02 -10.05
CA GLY A 47 -16.73 -5.77 -9.38
C GLY A 47 -15.52 -4.86 -9.11
N THR A 48 -14.30 -5.30 -9.32
CA THR A 48 -13.11 -4.45 -9.19
C THR A 48 -12.72 -3.85 -10.55
N LEU A 49 -12.53 -2.56 -10.53
CA LEU A 49 -12.01 -1.66 -11.55
C LEU A 49 -11.21 -2.36 -12.66
N LYS A 50 -11.92 -2.77 -13.70
CA LYS A 50 -11.31 -3.08 -15.00
C LYS A 50 -10.68 -1.78 -15.51
N GLY A 51 -9.39 -1.64 -15.44
CA GLY A 51 -8.89 -0.45 -16.09
C GLY A 51 -7.41 -0.16 -16.06
N SER A 52 -6.67 -0.52 -15.04
CA SER A 52 -5.26 -0.14 -15.01
C SER A 52 -4.40 -1.15 -14.28
N ILE A 53 -3.43 -1.71 -14.96
CA ILE A 53 -2.36 -2.53 -14.36
C ILE A 53 -1.68 -1.72 -13.25
N LEU A 54 -1.46 -0.42 -13.45
CA LEU A 54 -0.90 0.45 -12.44
C LEU A 54 -1.76 0.52 -11.17
N ALA A 55 -3.09 0.65 -11.31
CA ALA A 55 -4.00 0.68 -10.16
C ALA A 55 -3.97 -0.64 -9.38
N THR A 56 -3.92 -1.78 -10.09
CA THR A 56 -3.81 -3.11 -9.48
C THR A 56 -2.49 -3.27 -8.73
N LEU A 57 -1.36 -2.86 -9.32
CA LEU A 57 -0.06 -2.90 -8.68
C LEU A 57 0.00 -2.01 -7.43
N GLN A 58 -0.47 -0.77 -7.52
CA GLN A 58 -0.50 0.14 -6.38
C GLN A 58 -1.38 -0.38 -5.25
N LYS A 59 -2.57 -0.91 -5.59
CA LYS A 59 -3.43 -1.57 -4.61
C LYS A 59 -2.70 -2.72 -3.92
N LYS A 60 -2.04 -3.61 -4.67
CA LYS A 60 -1.31 -4.76 -4.12
C LYS A 60 -0.18 -4.33 -3.18
N LEU A 61 0.62 -3.33 -3.59
CA LEU A 61 1.70 -2.79 -2.75
C LEU A 61 1.17 -2.28 -1.41
N VAL A 62 0.12 -1.46 -1.44
CA VAL A 62 -0.48 -0.88 -0.22
C VAL A 62 -1.10 -1.96 0.66
N VAL A 63 -1.88 -2.88 0.10
CA VAL A 63 -2.55 -3.95 0.85
C VAL A 63 -1.53 -4.86 1.52
N ASN A 64 -0.52 -5.32 0.77
CA ASN A 64 0.50 -6.22 1.31
C ASN A 64 1.33 -5.54 2.42
N THR A 65 1.77 -4.30 2.20
CA THR A 65 2.55 -3.56 3.21
C THR A 65 1.71 -3.27 4.46
N THR A 66 0.43 -2.97 4.29
CA THR A 66 -0.51 -2.82 5.41
C THR A 66 -0.67 -4.13 6.16
N GLY A 67 -0.75 -5.27 5.47
CA GLY A 67 -0.77 -6.60 6.09
C GLY A 67 0.45 -6.82 6.98
N VAL A 68 1.65 -6.60 6.47
CA VAL A 68 2.90 -6.73 7.25
C VAL A 68 2.88 -5.83 8.49
N LEU A 69 2.46 -4.57 8.33
CA LEU A 69 2.37 -3.63 9.46
C LEU A 69 1.42 -4.16 10.55
N PHE A 70 0.23 -4.61 10.18
CA PHE A 70 -0.75 -5.09 11.18
C PHE A 70 -0.37 -6.44 11.79
N ASP A 71 0.33 -7.30 11.08
CA ASP A 71 0.91 -8.53 11.63
C ASP A 71 1.95 -8.21 12.72
N LEU A 72 2.82 -7.23 12.48
CA LEU A 72 3.79 -6.76 13.48
C LEU A 72 3.10 -6.11 14.69
N LEU A 73 2.10 -5.27 14.46
CA LEU A 73 1.31 -4.65 15.52
C LEU A 73 0.52 -5.69 16.32
N GLY A 74 0.01 -6.74 15.66
CA GLY A 74 -0.62 -7.88 16.32
C GLY A 74 0.35 -8.65 17.23
N LYS A 75 1.60 -8.83 16.80
CA LYS A 75 2.66 -9.44 17.64
C LYS A 75 3.05 -8.53 18.81
N CYS A 76 3.03 -7.22 18.63
CA CYS A 76 3.22 -6.24 19.70
C CYS A 76 2.10 -6.28 20.74
N GLY A 77 0.86 -6.53 20.32
CA GLY A 77 -0.32 -6.66 21.17
C GLY A 77 -0.84 -5.35 21.77
N ASP A 78 -0.26 -4.20 21.44
CA ASP A 78 -0.72 -2.90 21.94
C ASP A 78 -1.95 -2.43 21.17
N ARG A 79 -3.09 -2.40 21.86
CA ARG A 79 -4.37 -2.00 21.27
C ARG A 79 -4.37 -0.54 20.78
N THR A 80 -3.68 0.35 21.50
CA THR A 80 -3.61 1.77 21.15
C THR A 80 -2.83 1.94 19.86
N ALA A 81 -1.69 1.26 19.72
CA ALA A 81 -0.90 1.28 18.49
C ALA A 81 -1.69 0.73 17.30
N ILE A 82 -2.38 -0.42 17.48
CA ILE A 82 -3.20 -1.04 16.42
C ILE A 82 -4.31 -0.08 15.97
N THR A 83 -5.08 0.46 16.93
CA THR A 83 -6.20 1.37 16.63
C THR A 83 -5.69 2.64 15.96
N ALA A 84 -4.65 3.27 16.51
CA ALA A 84 -4.11 4.51 15.98
C ALA A 84 -3.51 4.37 14.58
N ALA A 85 -2.87 3.24 14.28
CA ALA A 85 -2.41 2.93 12.92
C ALA A 85 -3.59 2.77 11.95
N GLY A 86 -4.64 2.06 12.36
CA GLY A 86 -5.87 1.90 11.58
C GLY A 86 -6.55 3.22 11.30
N ASP A 87 -6.71 4.06 12.33
CA ASP A 87 -7.32 5.38 12.20
C ASP A 87 -6.52 6.30 11.27
N TYR A 88 -5.18 6.28 11.37
CA TYR A 88 -4.30 7.05 10.49
C TYR A 88 -4.51 6.66 9.01
N LEU A 89 -4.42 5.37 8.72
CA LEU A 89 -4.57 4.86 7.35
C LEU A 89 -5.98 5.08 6.80
N SER A 90 -7.01 4.83 7.64
CA SER A 90 -8.40 5.03 7.26
C SER A 90 -8.70 6.50 6.96
N THR A 91 -8.12 7.42 7.73
CA THR A 91 -8.31 8.86 7.52
C THR A 91 -7.61 9.31 6.23
N ALA A 92 -6.41 8.80 5.93
CA ALA A 92 -5.74 9.08 4.67
C ALA A 92 -6.55 8.59 3.46
N LEU A 93 -7.08 7.36 3.53
CA LEU A 93 -7.96 6.81 2.49
C LEU A 93 -9.26 7.61 2.36
N TYR A 94 -9.85 7.99 3.48
CA TYR A 94 -11.06 8.84 3.50
C TYR A 94 -10.83 10.16 2.76
N THR A 95 -9.71 10.84 3.03
CA THR A 95 -9.37 12.11 2.37
C THR A 95 -9.29 11.95 0.86
N LEU A 96 -8.55 10.93 0.38
CA LEU A 96 -8.43 10.67 -1.05
C LEU A 96 -9.78 10.31 -1.68
N LEU A 97 -10.56 9.44 -1.02
CA LEU A 97 -11.88 9.02 -1.50
C LEU A 97 -12.84 10.20 -1.60
N ARG A 98 -12.86 11.07 -0.58
CA ARG A 98 -13.75 12.23 -0.56
C ARG A 98 -13.41 13.23 -1.66
N HIS A 99 -12.12 13.52 -1.90
CA HIS A 99 -11.72 14.38 -3.01
C HIS A 99 -12.12 13.79 -4.36
N PHE A 100 -11.93 12.48 -4.55
CA PHE A 100 -12.36 11.79 -5.74
C PHE A 100 -13.88 11.88 -5.95
N TYR A 101 -14.66 11.63 -4.88
CA TYR A 101 -16.12 11.67 -4.89
C TYR A 101 -16.64 13.07 -5.20
N ARG A 102 -16.09 14.10 -4.55
CA ARG A 102 -16.41 15.51 -4.80
C ARG A 102 -16.14 15.89 -6.25
N ARG A 103 -15.00 15.49 -6.79
CA ARG A 103 -14.61 15.78 -8.18
C ARG A 103 -15.50 15.07 -9.19
N GLY A 104 -15.99 13.89 -8.86
CA GLY A 104 -16.94 13.11 -9.66
C GLY A 104 -18.39 13.64 -9.64
N GLY A 105 -18.67 14.70 -8.89
CA GLY A 105 -20.03 15.29 -8.75
C GLY A 105 -20.95 14.48 -7.84
N GLY A 106 -20.39 13.65 -6.95
CA GLY A 106 -21.16 12.88 -5.97
C GLY A 106 -21.73 13.78 -4.87
N ASN A 107 -22.83 13.34 -4.25
CA ASN A 107 -23.44 14.03 -3.11
C ASN A 107 -22.58 13.85 -1.85
N GLU A 108 -22.07 14.95 -1.29
CA GLU A 108 -21.21 14.94 -0.10
C GLU A 108 -21.98 14.65 1.21
N ASP A 109 -23.29 14.59 1.21
CA ASP A 109 -24.09 14.20 2.39
C ASP A 109 -23.76 12.78 2.90
N PHE A 110 -23.09 11.99 2.09
CA PHE A 110 -22.52 10.70 2.50
C PHE A 110 -21.45 10.83 3.59
N PHE A 111 -20.77 11.97 3.67
CA PHE A 111 -19.68 12.22 4.60
C PHE A 111 -20.15 13.05 5.78
N ALA A 112 -19.93 12.59 7.02
CA ALA A 112 -20.40 13.26 8.22
C ALA A 112 -19.82 14.68 8.45
N PRO A 113 -18.49 14.93 8.28
CA PRO A 113 -17.96 16.28 8.29
C PRO A 113 -18.52 17.06 7.10
N ASP A 114 -18.99 18.28 7.31
CA ASP A 114 -19.41 19.13 6.20
C ASP A 114 -18.22 19.60 5.33
N ALA A 115 -18.53 20.29 4.22
CA ALA A 115 -17.50 20.74 3.30
C ALA A 115 -16.57 21.79 3.93
N VAL A 116 -17.10 22.65 4.81
CA VAL A 116 -16.33 23.71 5.46
C VAL A 116 -15.33 23.11 6.45
N ASP A 117 -15.77 22.18 7.28
CA ASP A 117 -14.92 21.48 8.24
C ASP A 117 -13.84 20.65 7.54
N PHE A 118 -14.20 19.99 6.45
CA PHE A 118 -13.24 19.22 5.66
C PHE A 118 -12.16 20.12 5.04
N ASP A 119 -12.56 21.23 4.43
CA ASP A 119 -11.65 22.20 3.81
C ASP A 119 -10.81 22.96 4.87
N ALA A 120 -11.33 23.11 6.08
CA ALA A 120 -10.59 23.64 7.24
C ALA A 120 -9.57 22.66 7.83
N GLY A 121 -9.51 21.41 7.33
CA GLY A 121 -8.52 20.43 7.74
C GLY A 121 -8.86 19.65 9.02
N VAL A 122 -10.13 19.57 9.41
CA VAL A 122 -10.58 18.80 10.58
C VAL A 122 -10.17 17.33 10.45
N VAL A 123 -10.30 16.76 9.25
CA VAL A 123 -9.90 15.37 8.94
C VAL A 123 -8.40 15.20 9.00
N ASP A 124 -7.61 16.14 8.46
CA ASP A 124 -6.15 16.11 8.52
C ASP A 124 -5.63 16.22 9.95
N ALA A 125 -6.28 17.06 10.76
CA ALA A 125 -5.98 17.17 12.19
C ALA A 125 -6.28 15.87 12.94
N ALA A 126 -7.33 15.14 12.57
CA ALA A 126 -7.62 13.80 13.12
C ALA A 126 -6.54 12.79 12.73
N MET A 127 -6.10 12.79 11.46
CA MET A 127 -5.00 11.94 10.98
C MET A 127 -3.71 12.20 11.75
N LEU A 128 -3.33 13.46 11.96
CA LEU A 128 -2.13 13.83 12.72
C LEU A 128 -2.22 13.42 14.19
N ARG A 129 -3.40 13.50 14.80
CA ARG A 129 -3.63 13.01 16.17
C ARG A 129 -3.44 11.50 16.27
N SER A 130 -3.97 10.74 15.31
CA SER A 130 -3.81 9.29 15.25
C SER A 130 -2.32 8.92 15.11
N ARG A 131 -1.56 9.62 14.25
CA ARG A 131 -0.12 9.47 14.15
C ARG A 131 0.59 9.74 15.49
N ALA A 132 0.23 10.81 16.18
CA ALA A 132 0.83 11.15 17.47
C ALA A 132 0.52 10.10 18.56
N SER A 133 -0.70 9.55 18.56
CA SER A 133 -1.12 8.47 19.44
C SER A 133 -0.32 7.20 19.14
N TYR A 134 -0.17 6.84 17.87
CA TYR A 134 0.63 5.71 17.41
C TYR A 134 2.09 5.81 17.89
N LEU A 135 2.74 6.96 17.66
CA LEU A 135 4.13 7.17 18.07
C LEU A 135 4.32 7.08 19.59
N ARG A 136 3.35 7.57 20.37
CA ARG A 136 3.38 7.43 21.83
C ARG A 136 3.26 5.97 22.26
N ALA A 137 2.30 5.25 21.72
CA ALA A 137 2.12 3.84 22.03
C ALA A 137 3.37 3.01 21.72
N LEU A 138 4.05 3.28 20.59
CA LEU A 138 5.31 2.62 20.27
C LEU A 138 6.45 2.99 21.23
N ALA A 139 6.51 4.25 21.70
CA ALA A 139 7.54 4.68 22.65
C ALA A 139 7.35 4.08 24.06
N GLU A 140 6.11 3.75 24.43
CA GLU A 140 5.77 3.14 25.71
C GLU A 140 5.84 1.61 25.68
N ALA A 141 5.95 1.00 24.49
CA ALA A 141 6.03 -0.45 24.33
C ALA A 141 7.34 -1.00 24.88
N GLU A 142 7.27 -1.96 25.80
CA GLU A 142 8.45 -2.59 26.42
C GLU A 142 9.32 -3.34 25.40
N LYS A 143 8.70 -3.93 24.38
CA LYS A 143 9.37 -4.67 23.32
C LYS A 143 8.58 -4.58 22.03
N LEU A 144 9.27 -4.13 20.98
CA LEU A 144 8.74 -4.17 19.62
C LEU A 144 9.26 -5.43 18.89
N PRO A 145 8.41 -6.11 18.11
CA PRO A 145 8.84 -7.20 17.27
C PRO A 145 9.81 -6.66 16.21
N GLU A 146 10.92 -7.37 16.01
CA GLU A 146 11.80 -7.09 14.88
C GLU A 146 11.17 -7.60 13.60
N LEU A 147 11.30 -6.83 12.54
CA LEU A 147 10.96 -7.29 11.20
C LEU A 147 12.13 -8.16 10.70
N SER A 148 12.05 -9.47 10.94
CA SER A 148 13.10 -10.38 10.51
C SER A 148 13.02 -10.63 9.01
N SER A 149 14.17 -10.91 8.39
CA SER A 149 14.21 -11.35 7.00
C SER A 149 13.41 -12.64 6.79
N ASP A 150 13.32 -13.50 7.81
CA ASP A 150 12.58 -14.76 7.76
C ASP A 150 11.06 -14.53 7.70
N ASP A 151 10.53 -13.54 8.43
CA ASP A 151 9.12 -13.16 8.36
C ASP A 151 8.74 -12.65 6.95
N LEU A 152 9.66 -11.97 6.28
CA LEU A 152 9.46 -11.48 4.90
C LEU A 152 9.67 -12.57 3.85
N THR A 153 10.53 -13.55 4.12
CA THR A 153 10.79 -14.67 3.19
C THR A 153 9.75 -15.77 3.27
N ALA A 154 9.07 -15.93 4.41
CA ALA A 154 7.93 -16.85 4.54
C ALA A 154 6.76 -16.47 3.61
N ALA A 155 6.67 -15.20 3.21
CA ALA A 155 5.70 -14.70 2.24
C ALA A 155 6.42 -13.73 1.27
N PRO A 156 7.12 -14.24 0.25
CA PRO A 156 7.98 -13.43 -0.63
C PRO A 156 7.29 -12.20 -1.23
N GLY A 157 6.03 -12.32 -1.63
CA GLY A 157 5.25 -11.20 -2.18
C GLY A 157 5.01 -10.06 -1.18
N LEU A 158 4.96 -10.35 0.13
CA LEU A 158 4.79 -9.33 1.18
C LEU A 158 6.09 -8.54 1.38
N GLY A 159 7.22 -9.23 1.49
CA GLY A 159 8.53 -8.60 1.67
C GLY A 159 8.89 -7.66 0.53
N GLN A 160 8.62 -8.09 -0.68
CA GLN A 160 8.89 -7.32 -1.88
C GLN A 160 7.98 -6.09 -2.01
N SER A 161 6.69 -6.25 -1.73
CA SER A 161 5.75 -5.13 -1.73
C SER A 161 6.18 -4.08 -0.70
N THR A 162 6.60 -4.51 0.48
CA THR A 162 7.08 -3.63 1.54
C THR A 162 8.37 -2.90 1.12
N ALA A 163 9.35 -3.61 0.56
CA ALA A 163 10.58 -3.01 0.06
C ALA A 163 10.31 -1.99 -1.06
N GLN A 164 9.37 -2.30 -1.96
CA GLN A 164 9.00 -1.37 -3.03
C GLN A 164 8.29 -0.12 -2.49
N VAL A 165 7.40 -0.26 -1.50
CA VAL A 165 6.77 0.90 -0.85
C VAL A 165 7.81 1.79 -0.18
N VAL A 166 8.76 1.19 0.56
CA VAL A 166 9.86 1.94 1.20
C VAL A 166 10.66 2.70 0.14
N HIS A 167 11.09 2.03 -0.93
CA HIS A 167 11.83 2.65 -2.02
C HIS A 167 11.07 3.83 -2.65
N ASN A 168 9.79 3.63 -2.99
CA ASN A 168 8.98 4.67 -3.61
C ASN A 168 8.82 5.90 -2.70
N VAL A 169 8.64 5.68 -1.39
CA VAL A 169 8.50 6.78 -0.43
C VAL A 169 9.82 7.50 -0.20
N ASP A 170 10.94 6.78 -0.15
CA ASP A 170 12.27 7.38 -0.03
C ASP A 170 12.60 8.26 -1.25
N GLU A 171 12.22 7.84 -2.45
CA GLU A 171 12.35 8.68 -3.65
C GLU A 171 11.49 9.94 -3.58
N LEU A 172 10.22 9.81 -3.14
CA LEU A 172 9.33 10.96 -2.93
C LEU A 172 9.89 11.93 -1.88
N ALA A 173 10.57 11.42 -0.85
CA ALA A 173 11.23 12.22 0.18
C ALA A 173 12.57 12.83 -0.27
N GLY A 174 12.99 12.61 -1.52
CA GLY A 174 14.24 13.13 -2.08
C GLY A 174 15.51 12.46 -1.53
N LYS A 175 15.39 11.28 -0.93
CA LYS A 175 16.52 10.45 -0.50
C LYS A 175 16.78 9.41 -1.60
N ARG A 176 17.87 9.58 -2.31
CA ARG A 176 18.43 8.59 -3.23
C ARG A 176 19.50 7.77 -2.55
#